data_d30d1e86f245546c3dd0d34302e23fe7
#
_entry.id   d30d1e86f245546c3dd0d34302e23fe7
#
_cell.length_a   1.000
_cell.length_b   1.000
_cell.length_c   1.000
_cell.angle_alpha   90.00
_cell.angle_beta   90.00
_cell.angle_gamma   90.00
#
_symmetry.space_group_name_H-M   'P 1'
#
loop_
_entity.id
_entity.type
_entity.pdbx_description
1 polymer ?
#
loop_
_entity_poly.entity_id
_entity_poly.type
_entity_poly.pdbx_seq_one_letter_code
_entity_poly.pdbx_strand_id
1 'polypeptide(L)'
;MFGGKSQIVAVVLLAALGGCHAAPPRSSGEVSDSDAGYVSPPEVVAATRTANAVLLQGKAPAGAQVRLATPGGQAMTTRADREGGWRLQAPLDAQAQIFGLSAESAGRRVQAEGYLLVGPKGETALLRAGTAALRLDRPPGSRIAAVDFDPEGGALVSGWAAAGTDVAVRLDGRVVGEARTDSDGRFNFAIARLSARAHQIEATGVGFTDDVGLDARPSPPLVDGPLRSQLNGHALRVDWLTPGGGVQSTILTS
;
A
#
# COMPACT_ATOMS: atom_id res chain seq x y z
N MET A 1 28.28 -14.78 -82.92
CA MET A 1 28.88 -16.12 -82.82
C MET A 1 28.29 -16.76 -81.58
N PHE A 2 27.48 -17.80 -81.79
CA PHE A 2 26.95 -18.81 -80.87
C PHE A 2 26.27 -18.31 -79.54
N GLY A 3 25.02 -18.55 -79.25
CA GLY A 3 24.12 -19.67 -79.60
C GLY A 3 23.81 -20.44 -78.36
N GLY A 4 22.55 -20.59 -78.01
CA GLY A 4 22.19 -21.57 -76.94
C GLY A 4 20.87 -21.28 -76.20
N LYS A 5 19.85 -21.64 -76.77
CA LYS A 5 18.76 -22.61 -76.48
C LYS A 5 18.00 -22.39 -75.18
N SER A 6 16.74 -21.97 -75.40
CA SER A 6 15.55 -22.13 -74.49
C SER A 6 15.39 -23.55 -73.93
N GLN A 7 15.02 -23.67 -72.67
CA GLN A 7 14.22 -24.78 -72.22
C GLN A 7 13.08 -24.25 -71.35
N ILE A 8 11.88 -24.53 -71.83
CA ILE A 8 10.60 -24.30 -71.13
C ILE A 8 10.40 -25.48 -70.19
N VAL A 9 10.30 -25.23 -68.92
CA VAL A 9 9.81 -26.23 -67.96
C VAL A 9 8.43 -25.81 -67.50
N ALA A 10 7.44 -26.62 -67.85
CA ALA A 10 6.07 -26.52 -67.38
C ALA A 10 5.97 -26.97 -65.91
N VAL A 11 5.46 -26.07 -65.07
CA VAL A 11 5.13 -26.40 -63.67
C VAL A 11 3.64 -26.63 -63.57
N VAL A 12 3.30 -27.86 -63.20
CA VAL A 12 1.92 -28.32 -62.93
C VAL A 12 1.46 -27.75 -61.59
N LEU A 13 0.35 -26.98 -61.61
CA LEU A 13 -0.33 -26.53 -60.40
C LEU A 13 -1.12 -27.67 -59.80
N LEU A 14 -0.73 -28.20 -58.61
CA LEU A 14 -1.58 -29.00 -57.75
C LEU A 14 -2.30 -28.07 -56.79
N ALA A 15 -3.60 -27.92 -56.93
CA ALA A 15 -4.49 -27.31 -55.95
C ALA A 15 -4.73 -28.26 -54.79
N ALA A 16 -4.18 -27.99 -53.62
CA ALA A 16 -4.51 -28.66 -52.38
C ALA A 16 -5.62 -27.88 -51.66
N LEU A 17 -6.82 -28.45 -51.60
CA LEU A 17 -7.93 -28.00 -50.79
C LEU A 17 -7.59 -28.26 -49.32
N GLY A 18 -7.12 -27.27 -48.60
CA GLY A 18 -6.92 -27.27 -47.16
C GLY A 18 -8.23 -27.06 -46.45
N GLY A 19 -8.81 -28.11 -45.85
CA GLY A 19 -9.98 -28.02 -44.98
C GLY A 19 -9.71 -27.17 -43.72
N CYS A 20 -10.59 -26.21 -43.47
CA CYS A 20 -10.65 -25.48 -42.21
C CYS A 20 -11.03 -26.46 -41.09
N HIS A 21 -10.06 -26.86 -40.28
CA HIS A 21 -10.35 -27.46 -38.99
C HIS A 21 -10.70 -26.32 -38.04
N ALA A 22 -11.96 -26.16 -37.68
CA ALA A 22 -12.40 -25.35 -36.56
C ALA A 22 -11.78 -25.90 -35.26
N ALA A 23 -10.97 -25.09 -34.59
CA ALA A 23 -10.46 -25.44 -33.27
C ALA A 23 -11.65 -25.62 -32.31
N PRO A 24 -11.65 -26.61 -31.43
CA PRO A 24 -12.69 -26.74 -30.42
C PRO A 24 -12.69 -25.51 -29.50
N PRO A 25 -13.88 -25.11 -28.99
CA PRO A 25 -13.94 -24.00 -28.04
C PRO A 25 -13.09 -24.34 -26.82
N ARG A 26 -12.11 -23.48 -26.53
CA ARG A 26 -11.36 -23.60 -25.26
C ARG A 26 -12.36 -23.46 -24.12
N SER A 27 -12.51 -24.48 -23.32
CA SER A 27 -13.24 -24.43 -22.08
C SER A 27 -12.57 -23.37 -21.20
N SER A 28 -13.28 -22.28 -20.92
CA SER A 28 -12.93 -21.30 -19.90
C SER A 28 -12.96 -21.98 -18.53
N GLY A 29 -11.83 -22.52 -18.08
CA GLY A 29 -11.75 -23.26 -16.82
C GLY A 29 -10.41 -23.91 -16.53
N GLU A 30 -9.40 -23.77 -17.37
CA GLU A 30 -8.04 -24.14 -16.94
C GLU A 30 -7.46 -23.01 -16.10
N VAL A 31 -7.65 -23.13 -14.77
CA VAL A 31 -6.78 -22.48 -13.79
C VAL A 31 -5.36 -22.96 -14.14
N SER A 32 -4.52 -22.05 -14.60
CA SER A 32 -3.13 -22.36 -14.96
C SER A 32 -2.44 -23.03 -13.78
N ASP A 33 -1.82 -24.18 -14.00
CA ASP A 33 -1.05 -24.95 -12.99
C ASP A 33 0.07 -24.10 -12.31
N SER A 34 0.38 -22.92 -12.85
CA SER A 34 1.27 -21.91 -12.23
C SER A 34 0.70 -21.27 -10.96
N ASP A 35 -0.63 -21.29 -10.76
CA ASP A 35 -1.28 -20.74 -9.55
C ASP A 35 -1.45 -21.77 -8.43
N ALA A 36 -1.22 -23.04 -8.69
CA ALA A 36 -1.40 -24.15 -7.73
C ALA A 36 -0.50 -24.05 -6.47
N GLY A 37 0.37 -23.07 -6.40
CA GLY A 37 1.25 -22.84 -5.24
C GLY A 37 1.24 -21.42 -4.69
N TYR A 38 0.52 -20.48 -5.31
CA TYR A 38 0.46 -19.11 -4.81
C TYR A 38 -0.57 -18.97 -3.68
N VAL A 39 -0.14 -18.41 -2.56
CA VAL A 39 -1.02 -18.05 -1.45
C VAL A 39 -1.00 -16.54 -1.34
N SER A 40 -2.13 -15.88 -1.54
CA SER A 40 -2.24 -14.43 -1.46
C SER A 40 -1.92 -13.95 -0.04
N PRO A 41 -1.11 -12.89 0.13
CA PRO A 41 -0.90 -12.26 1.42
C PRO A 41 -2.21 -11.77 2.03
N PRO A 42 -2.32 -11.74 3.37
CA PRO A 42 -3.47 -11.13 4.02
C PRO A 42 -3.41 -9.60 3.87
N GLU A 43 -4.58 -8.98 3.76
CA GLU A 43 -4.74 -7.54 3.62
C GLU A 43 -5.66 -6.99 4.71
N VAL A 44 -5.39 -5.77 5.20
CA VAL A 44 -6.33 -4.97 5.98
C VAL A 44 -7.01 -3.98 5.03
N VAL A 45 -8.33 -4.01 4.98
CA VAL A 45 -9.12 -3.13 4.09
C VAL A 45 -9.78 -1.98 4.85
N ALA A 46 -10.03 -2.15 6.15
CA ALA A 46 -10.64 -1.12 6.98
C ALA A 46 -10.24 -1.26 8.45
N ALA A 47 -10.21 -0.13 9.14
CA ALA A 47 -10.03 -0.04 10.58
C ALA A 47 -11.12 0.88 11.17
N THR A 48 -11.75 0.43 12.24
CA THR A 48 -12.77 1.21 12.93
C THR A 48 -12.46 1.26 14.43
N ARG A 49 -12.30 2.46 14.97
CA ARG A 49 -12.09 2.64 16.40
C ARG A 49 -13.33 2.23 17.18
N THR A 50 -13.12 1.47 18.26
CA THR A 50 -14.09 1.18 19.31
C THR A 50 -13.64 1.84 20.62
N ALA A 51 -14.31 1.58 21.73
CA ALA A 51 -13.97 2.19 23.02
C ALA A 51 -12.51 1.88 23.44
N ASN A 52 -12.09 0.61 23.36
CA ASN A 52 -10.80 0.13 23.89
C ASN A 52 -9.94 -0.59 22.85
N ALA A 53 -10.34 -0.59 21.59
CA ALA A 53 -9.65 -1.32 20.52
C ALA A 53 -9.88 -0.68 19.15
N VAL A 54 -9.15 -1.15 18.17
CA VAL A 54 -9.44 -0.94 16.75
C VAL A 54 -9.96 -2.26 16.19
N LEU A 55 -11.15 -2.27 15.63
CA LEU A 55 -11.69 -3.37 14.85
C LEU A 55 -11.06 -3.31 13.45
N LEU A 56 -10.23 -4.29 13.15
CA LEU A 56 -9.63 -4.50 11.84
C LEU A 56 -10.51 -5.44 11.01
N GLN A 57 -10.66 -5.13 9.75
CA GLN A 57 -11.35 -5.97 8.77
C GLN A 57 -10.44 -6.15 7.56
N GLY A 58 -10.43 -7.34 6.98
CA GLY A 58 -9.52 -7.61 5.89
C GLY A 58 -9.88 -8.82 5.05
N LYS A 59 -8.97 -9.16 4.14
CA LYS A 59 -9.05 -10.33 3.26
C LYS A 59 -7.83 -11.22 3.46
N ALA A 60 -8.04 -12.52 3.33
CA ALA A 60 -7.02 -13.56 3.33
C ALA A 60 -7.56 -14.78 2.56
N PRO A 61 -6.75 -15.77 2.23
CA PRO A 61 -7.26 -17.01 1.65
C PRO A 61 -8.37 -17.62 2.53
N ALA A 62 -9.40 -18.16 1.89
CA ALA A 62 -10.54 -18.75 2.59
C ALA A 62 -10.09 -19.80 3.62
N GLY A 63 -10.61 -19.71 4.82
CA GLY A 63 -10.26 -20.60 5.93
C GLY A 63 -8.86 -20.43 6.51
N ALA A 64 -8.04 -19.50 6.01
CA ALA A 64 -6.71 -19.24 6.53
C ALA A 64 -6.74 -18.76 7.97
N GLN A 65 -5.75 -19.14 8.75
CA GLN A 65 -5.50 -18.56 10.06
C GLN A 65 -4.75 -17.24 9.90
N VAL A 66 -5.40 -16.14 10.24
CA VAL A 66 -4.81 -14.79 10.22
C VAL A 66 -4.22 -14.51 11.60
N ARG A 67 -2.99 -14.00 11.62
CA ARG A 67 -2.23 -13.69 12.83
C ARG A 67 -1.70 -12.27 12.77
N LEU A 68 -2.02 -11.49 13.80
CA LEU A 68 -1.47 -10.16 14.06
C LEU A 68 -0.53 -10.26 15.27
N ALA A 69 0.75 -9.88 15.09
CA ALA A 69 1.77 -10.08 16.12
C ALA A 69 2.60 -8.83 16.36
N THR A 70 2.86 -8.53 17.64
CA THR A 70 3.83 -7.51 18.04
C THR A 70 5.27 -7.98 17.82
N PRO A 71 6.25 -7.06 17.75
CA PRO A 71 7.68 -7.42 17.73
C PRO A 71 8.11 -8.26 18.94
N GLY A 72 7.47 -8.05 20.09
CA GLY A 72 7.71 -8.86 21.32
C GLY A 72 7.11 -10.26 21.30
N GLY A 73 6.49 -10.68 20.18
CA GLY A 73 5.97 -12.03 19.98
C GLY A 73 4.55 -12.28 20.48
N GLN A 74 3.91 -11.34 21.15
CA GLN A 74 2.49 -11.44 21.49
C GLN A 74 1.66 -11.47 20.21
N ALA A 75 0.67 -12.36 20.13
CA ALA A 75 -0.10 -12.53 18.93
C ALA A 75 -1.59 -12.71 19.20
N MET A 76 -2.38 -12.12 18.32
CA MET A 76 -3.82 -12.32 18.23
C MET A 76 -4.12 -13.07 16.93
N THR A 77 -5.09 -13.96 16.94
CA THR A 77 -5.43 -14.76 15.78
C THR A 77 -6.93 -14.76 15.52
N THR A 78 -7.29 -14.88 14.26
CA THR A 78 -8.65 -15.12 13.79
C THR A 78 -8.61 -16.06 12.59
N ARG A 79 -9.77 -16.47 12.09
CA ARG A 79 -9.87 -17.28 10.88
C ARG A 79 -10.65 -16.53 9.82
N ALA A 80 -10.16 -16.55 8.59
CA ALA A 80 -10.90 -16.05 7.45
C ALA A 80 -12.10 -16.95 7.16
N ASP A 81 -13.23 -16.35 6.82
CA ASP A 81 -14.45 -17.07 6.42
C ASP A 81 -14.32 -17.73 5.02
N ARG A 82 -15.41 -18.27 4.51
CA ARG A 82 -15.43 -18.95 3.20
C ARG A 82 -15.20 -17.99 2.02
N GLU A 83 -15.52 -16.71 2.21
CA GLU A 83 -15.34 -15.61 1.27
C GLU A 83 -13.99 -14.91 1.46
N GLY A 84 -13.14 -15.42 2.37
CA GLY A 84 -11.84 -14.85 2.70
C GLY A 84 -11.91 -13.64 3.60
N GLY A 85 -13.06 -13.24 4.11
CA GLY A 85 -13.22 -12.14 5.05
C GLY A 85 -12.71 -12.50 6.45
N TRP A 86 -12.03 -11.57 7.12
CA TRP A 86 -11.64 -11.74 8.51
C TRP A 86 -11.85 -10.47 9.33
N ARG A 87 -12.00 -10.63 10.65
CA ARG A 87 -12.11 -9.55 11.63
C ARG A 87 -11.25 -9.87 12.84
N LEU A 88 -10.59 -8.83 13.38
CA LEU A 88 -9.76 -8.95 14.57
C LEU A 88 -9.75 -7.62 15.32
N GLN A 89 -9.73 -7.66 16.65
CA GLN A 89 -9.59 -6.46 17.47
C GLN A 89 -8.15 -6.32 17.93
N ALA A 90 -7.51 -5.19 17.57
CA ALA A 90 -6.23 -4.77 18.10
C ALA A 90 -6.47 -3.86 19.31
N PRO A 91 -5.92 -4.14 20.50
CA PRO A 91 -6.13 -3.31 21.67
C PRO A 91 -5.50 -1.93 21.46
N LEU A 92 -6.12 -0.89 22.03
CA LEU A 92 -5.49 0.42 22.16
C LEU A 92 -4.54 0.41 23.37
N ASP A 93 -3.40 1.08 23.19
CA ASP A 93 -2.42 1.29 24.23
C ASP A 93 -2.11 2.79 24.36
N ALA A 94 -1.48 3.19 25.46
CA ALA A 94 -1.01 4.56 25.69
C ALA A 94 0.04 5.01 24.66
N GLN A 95 0.76 4.06 24.06
CA GLN A 95 1.73 4.27 23.01
C GLN A 95 1.26 3.64 21.71
N ALA A 96 1.74 4.15 20.57
CA ALA A 96 1.51 3.49 19.30
C ALA A 96 2.15 2.11 19.27
N GLN A 97 1.49 1.17 18.63
CA GLN A 97 1.95 -0.21 18.46
C GLN A 97 2.15 -0.53 16.98
N ILE A 98 3.13 -1.37 16.69
CA ILE A 98 3.40 -1.89 15.35
C ILE A 98 3.20 -3.41 15.35
N PHE A 99 2.56 -3.92 14.32
CA PHE A 99 2.24 -5.33 14.19
C PHE A 99 2.64 -5.87 12.82
N GLY A 100 3.17 -7.09 12.81
CA GLY A 100 3.25 -7.91 11.61
C GLY A 100 1.94 -8.67 11.39
N LEU A 101 1.43 -8.65 10.17
CA LEU A 101 0.23 -9.40 9.75
C LEU A 101 0.66 -10.59 8.89
N SER A 102 0.14 -11.77 9.18
CA SER A 102 0.40 -12.98 8.39
C SER A 102 -0.84 -13.85 8.27
N ALA A 103 -0.87 -14.66 7.24
CA ALA A 103 -1.88 -15.72 7.09
C ALA A 103 -1.20 -17.07 6.89
N GLU A 104 -1.83 -18.13 7.43
CA GLU A 104 -1.41 -19.50 7.24
C GLU A 104 -2.54 -20.30 6.58
N SER A 105 -2.25 -20.89 5.43
CA SER A 105 -3.17 -21.68 4.64
C SER A 105 -2.43 -22.88 4.05
N ALA A 106 -3.00 -24.08 4.15
CA ALA A 106 -2.42 -25.32 3.65
C ALA A 106 -0.96 -25.55 4.12
N GLY A 107 -0.65 -25.23 5.39
CA GLY A 107 0.70 -25.37 5.98
C GLY A 107 1.71 -24.32 5.51
N ARG A 108 1.31 -23.34 4.73
CA ARG A 108 2.17 -22.25 4.23
C ARG A 108 1.81 -20.94 4.91
N ARG A 109 2.82 -20.23 5.40
CA ARG A 109 2.66 -18.90 5.98
C ARG A 109 3.13 -17.83 5.00
N VAL A 110 2.27 -16.84 4.79
CA VAL A 110 2.58 -15.63 4.00
C VAL A 110 2.42 -14.40 4.87
N GLN A 111 3.29 -13.43 4.67
CA GLN A 111 3.28 -12.14 5.36
C GLN A 111 2.59 -11.09 4.49
N ALA A 112 1.85 -10.19 5.12
CA ALA A 112 1.41 -8.97 4.47
C ALA A 112 2.61 -8.07 4.15
N GLU A 113 2.46 -7.22 3.14
CA GLU A 113 3.43 -6.17 2.88
C GLU A 113 3.36 -5.08 3.95
N GLY A 114 4.51 -4.79 4.58
CA GLY A 114 4.63 -3.75 5.59
C GLY A 114 4.13 -4.15 6.97
N TYR A 115 3.94 -3.14 7.80
CA TYR A 115 3.51 -3.26 9.18
C TYR A 115 2.22 -2.51 9.42
N LEU A 116 1.34 -3.06 10.23
CA LEU A 116 0.17 -2.35 10.71
C LEU A 116 0.55 -1.51 11.93
N LEU A 117 0.30 -0.21 11.84
CA LEU A 117 0.40 0.73 12.95
C LEU A 117 -1.00 0.92 13.58
N VAL A 118 -1.06 0.93 14.91
CA VAL A 118 -2.22 1.34 15.69
C VAL A 118 -1.77 2.38 16.71
N GLY A 119 -2.24 3.61 16.55
CA GLY A 119 -1.95 4.73 17.44
C GLY A 119 -2.87 4.76 18.67
N PRO A 120 -2.51 5.58 19.70
CA PRO A 120 -3.21 5.61 20.97
C PRO A 120 -4.64 6.14 20.88
N LYS A 121 -4.94 6.94 19.85
CA LYS A 121 -6.31 7.44 19.60
C LYS A 121 -7.06 6.63 18.55
N GLY A 122 -6.48 5.48 18.10
CA GLY A 122 -7.05 4.61 17.08
C GLY A 122 -6.61 4.98 15.66
N GLU A 123 -5.62 5.87 15.50
CA GLU A 123 -4.97 6.11 14.22
C GLU A 123 -4.44 4.78 13.68
N THR A 124 -4.81 4.41 12.47
CA THR A 124 -4.43 3.12 11.91
C THR A 124 -3.91 3.27 10.49
N ALA A 125 -2.72 2.76 10.24
CA ALA A 125 -2.09 2.82 8.94
C ALA A 125 -1.29 1.56 8.63
N LEU A 126 -1.18 1.23 7.35
CA LEU A 126 -0.22 0.26 6.84
C LEU A 126 1.05 1.02 6.44
N LEU A 127 2.15 0.72 7.13
CA LEU A 127 3.47 1.30 6.90
C LEU A 127 4.27 0.39 5.96
N ARG A 128 4.78 0.95 4.88
CA ARG A 128 5.60 0.23 3.89
C ARG A 128 6.82 1.07 3.56
N ALA A 129 8.00 0.47 3.65
CA ALA A 129 9.25 1.18 3.35
C ALA A 129 9.27 1.73 1.92
N GLY A 130 9.65 2.99 1.76
CA GLY A 130 9.78 3.65 0.46
C GLY A 130 8.47 3.95 -0.26
N THR A 131 7.32 3.79 0.40
CA THR A 131 6.01 4.18 -0.14
C THR A 131 5.23 5.01 0.86
N ALA A 132 4.17 5.68 0.39
CA ALA A 132 3.27 6.41 1.28
C ALA A 132 2.53 5.45 2.22
N ALA A 133 2.41 5.84 3.49
CA ALA A 133 1.59 5.13 4.46
C ALA A 133 0.13 5.09 4.00
N LEU A 134 -0.47 3.91 4.05
CA LEU A 134 -1.87 3.73 3.71
C LEU A 134 -2.73 3.89 4.95
N ARG A 135 -3.41 5.02 5.09
CA ARG A 135 -4.34 5.25 6.20
C ARG A 135 -5.55 4.34 6.06
N LEU A 136 -5.91 3.62 7.12
CA LEU A 136 -7.01 2.63 7.16
C LEU A 136 -8.22 3.14 7.94
N ASP A 137 -8.01 3.98 8.94
CA ASP A 137 -9.03 4.84 9.52
C ASP A 137 -9.13 6.12 8.68
N ARG A 138 -10.31 6.67 8.55
CA ARG A 138 -10.55 7.92 7.80
C ARG A 138 -11.13 8.96 8.76
N PRO A 139 -10.28 9.78 9.40
CA PRO A 139 -10.78 10.79 10.32
C PRO A 139 -11.63 11.83 9.58
N PRO A 140 -12.73 12.29 10.15
CA PRO A 140 -13.56 13.32 9.57
C PRO A 140 -12.78 14.64 9.39
N GLY A 141 -12.93 15.29 8.23
CA GLY A 141 -12.38 16.61 7.98
C GLY A 141 -10.93 16.64 7.49
N SER A 142 -10.12 15.66 7.82
CA SER A 142 -8.73 15.59 7.36
C SER A 142 -8.65 15.22 5.87
N ARG A 143 -7.84 15.92 5.11
CA ARG A 143 -7.59 15.70 3.68
C ARG A 143 -6.18 15.18 3.44
N ILE A 144 -5.17 15.73 4.13
CA ILE A 144 -3.86 15.12 4.25
C ILE A 144 -4.01 13.95 5.23
N ALA A 145 -3.65 12.75 4.80
CA ALA A 145 -3.77 11.53 5.60
C ALA A 145 -2.48 11.21 6.34
N ALA A 146 -1.37 11.32 5.62
CA ALA A 146 -0.04 11.07 6.16
C ALA A 146 1.03 11.85 5.39
N VAL A 147 2.14 12.08 6.08
CA VAL A 147 3.41 12.53 5.48
C VAL A 147 4.49 11.58 5.93
N ASP A 148 5.08 10.87 4.97
CA ASP A 148 6.22 9.98 5.18
C ASP A 148 7.50 10.68 4.74
N PHE A 149 8.58 10.53 5.49
CA PHE A 149 9.88 11.07 5.09
C PHE A 149 11.02 10.24 5.66
N ASP A 150 12.16 10.31 4.97
CA ASP A 150 13.39 9.63 5.32
C ASP A 150 14.50 10.62 5.73
N PRO A 151 15.62 10.14 6.31
CA PRO A 151 16.75 10.99 6.69
C PRO A 151 17.42 11.68 5.48
N GLU A 152 17.29 11.15 4.29
CA GLU A 152 17.84 11.67 3.04
C GLU A 152 17.03 12.85 2.48
N GLY A 153 15.82 13.07 3.06
CA GLY A 153 14.92 14.16 2.72
C GLY A 153 13.92 13.84 1.63
N GLY A 154 13.80 12.58 1.22
CA GLY A 154 12.67 12.11 0.42
C GLY A 154 11.39 12.18 1.24
N ALA A 155 10.30 12.73 0.69
CA ALA A 155 9.03 12.76 1.40
C ALA A 155 7.85 12.43 0.47
N LEU A 156 6.81 11.81 1.04
CA LEU A 156 5.57 11.45 0.38
C LEU A 156 4.40 12.01 1.17
N VAL A 157 3.56 12.81 0.52
CA VAL A 157 2.31 13.32 1.08
C VAL A 157 1.18 12.49 0.50
N SER A 158 0.35 11.92 1.35
CA SER A 158 -0.83 11.16 0.95
C SER A 158 -2.11 11.72 1.55
N GLY A 159 -3.23 11.51 0.86
CA GLY A 159 -4.50 12.04 1.35
C GLY A 159 -5.70 11.67 0.50
N TRP A 160 -6.81 12.40 0.73
CA TRP A 160 -8.09 12.18 0.04
C TRP A 160 -8.68 13.48 -0.49
N ALA A 161 -9.25 13.41 -1.70
CA ALA A 161 -10.10 14.42 -2.28
C ALA A 161 -11.19 13.77 -3.14
N ALA A 162 -11.96 14.56 -3.89
CA ALA A 162 -12.91 14.00 -4.85
C ALA A 162 -12.16 13.19 -5.93
N ALA A 163 -12.71 12.04 -6.32
CA ALA A 163 -12.09 11.18 -7.34
C ALA A 163 -11.88 11.93 -8.67
N GLY A 164 -10.73 11.71 -9.29
CA GLY A 164 -10.37 12.30 -10.57
C GLY A 164 -10.15 13.82 -10.55
N THR A 165 -9.94 14.43 -9.37
CA THR A 165 -9.63 15.87 -9.24
C THR A 165 -8.14 16.11 -8.96
N ASP A 166 -7.68 17.31 -9.26
CA ASP A 166 -6.31 17.71 -9.00
C ASP A 166 -6.20 18.37 -7.60
N VAL A 167 -5.09 18.08 -6.93
CA VAL A 167 -4.74 18.60 -5.60
C VAL A 167 -3.38 19.28 -5.70
N ALA A 168 -3.37 20.59 -5.50
CA ALA A 168 -2.12 21.34 -5.45
C ALA A 168 -1.43 21.15 -4.08
N VAL A 169 -0.14 20.87 -4.09
CA VAL A 169 0.67 20.71 -2.89
C VAL A 169 1.63 21.90 -2.76
N ARG A 170 1.66 22.49 -1.55
CA ARG A 170 2.55 23.58 -1.20
C ARG A 170 3.47 23.14 -0.08
N LEU A 171 4.70 23.61 -0.15
CA LEU A 171 5.70 23.49 0.90
C LEU A 171 6.12 24.90 1.33
N ASP A 172 5.93 25.23 2.58
CA ASP A 172 6.26 26.56 3.15
C ASP A 172 5.65 27.73 2.31
N GLY A 173 4.38 27.56 1.89
CA GLY A 173 3.62 28.53 1.10
C GLY A 173 3.92 28.54 -0.41
N ARG A 174 4.91 27.76 -0.89
CA ARG A 174 5.25 27.68 -2.32
C ARG A 174 4.65 26.43 -2.95
N VAL A 175 3.99 26.56 -4.10
CA VAL A 175 3.52 25.40 -4.88
C VAL A 175 4.72 24.57 -5.32
N VAL A 176 4.74 23.29 -4.96
CA VAL A 176 5.77 22.33 -5.35
C VAL A 176 5.29 21.36 -6.43
N GLY A 177 3.98 21.30 -6.66
CA GLY A 177 3.36 20.51 -7.73
C GLY A 177 1.91 20.19 -7.48
N GLU A 178 1.39 19.28 -8.28
CA GLU A 178 0.01 18.82 -8.23
C GLU A 178 -0.03 17.29 -8.29
N ALA A 179 -1.02 16.69 -7.62
CA ALA A 179 -1.33 15.27 -7.69
C ALA A 179 -2.78 15.09 -8.16
N ARG A 180 -3.02 14.08 -9.00
CA ARG A 180 -4.38 13.69 -9.38
C ARG A 180 -4.85 12.54 -8.52
N THR A 181 -6.07 12.65 -8.00
CA THR A 181 -6.70 11.57 -7.24
C THR A 181 -7.09 10.41 -8.13
N ASP A 182 -6.97 9.21 -7.59
CA ASP A 182 -7.46 7.98 -8.21
C ASP A 182 -8.99 7.83 -8.11
N SER A 183 -9.52 6.68 -8.56
CA SER A 183 -10.95 6.34 -8.49
C SER A 183 -11.50 6.26 -7.07
N ASP A 184 -10.65 6.00 -6.08
CA ASP A 184 -11.01 5.92 -4.65
C ASP A 184 -10.87 7.29 -3.95
N GLY A 185 -10.50 8.33 -4.72
CA GLY A 185 -10.27 9.68 -4.23
C GLY A 185 -8.96 9.83 -3.45
N ARG A 186 -7.99 8.93 -3.61
CA ARG A 186 -6.68 9.03 -2.96
C ARG A 186 -5.70 9.79 -3.83
N PHE A 187 -4.84 10.59 -3.22
CA PHE A 187 -3.69 11.18 -3.88
C PHE A 187 -2.40 10.86 -3.14
N ASN A 188 -1.31 10.84 -3.90
CA ASN A 188 0.06 10.76 -3.38
C ASN A 188 0.92 11.77 -4.15
N PHE A 189 1.75 12.50 -3.42
CA PHE A 189 2.67 13.48 -4.00
C PHE A 189 4.06 13.33 -3.40
N ALA A 190 5.07 13.20 -4.26
CA ALA A 190 6.46 13.09 -3.84
C ALA A 190 7.14 14.46 -3.76
N ILE A 191 7.76 14.77 -2.64
CA ILE A 191 8.65 15.92 -2.46
C ILE A 191 10.08 15.40 -2.53
N ALA A 192 10.83 15.81 -3.56
CA ALA A 192 12.14 15.24 -3.85
C ALA A 192 13.20 15.59 -2.80
N ARG A 193 13.06 16.74 -2.13
CA ARG A 193 14.01 17.17 -1.11
C ARG A 193 13.34 18.04 -0.05
N LEU A 194 13.23 17.48 1.13
CA LEU A 194 12.78 18.17 2.33
C LEU A 194 14.01 18.45 3.21
N SER A 195 14.26 19.71 3.54
CA SER A 195 15.39 20.05 4.41
C SER A 195 15.11 19.65 5.87
N ALA A 196 16.17 19.35 6.65
CA ALA A 196 16.07 18.88 8.03
C ALA A 196 15.69 20.02 9.01
N ARG A 197 14.48 20.56 8.88
CA ARG A 197 13.90 21.61 9.72
C ARG A 197 12.38 21.47 9.83
N ALA A 198 11.74 22.38 10.55
CA ALA A 198 10.29 22.48 10.54
C ALA A 198 9.75 22.96 9.17
N HIS A 199 8.67 22.38 8.72
CA HIS A 199 7.97 22.70 7.48
C HIS A 199 6.47 22.76 7.69
N GLN A 200 5.80 23.49 6.79
CA GLN A 200 4.35 23.47 6.62
C GLN A 200 4.02 22.91 5.25
N ILE A 201 3.24 21.84 5.22
CA ILE A 201 2.70 21.25 4.00
C ILE A 201 1.22 21.60 3.93
N GLU A 202 0.79 22.12 2.78
CA GLU A 202 -0.60 22.43 2.49
C GLU A 202 -1.05 21.66 1.26
N ALA A 203 -2.26 21.10 1.30
CA ALA A 203 -2.95 20.49 0.17
C ALA A 203 -4.22 21.27 -0.13
N THR A 204 -4.38 21.74 -1.37
CA THR A 204 -5.55 22.50 -1.82
C THR A 204 -6.19 21.79 -3.01
N GLY A 205 -7.47 21.52 -2.89
CA GLY A 205 -8.28 20.91 -3.96
C GLY A 205 -9.66 21.56 -4.04
N VAL A 206 -10.57 20.95 -4.80
CA VAL A 206 -11.93 21.46 -4.96
C VAL A 206 -12.66 21.44 -3.62
N GLY A 207 -12.95 22.63 -3.10
CA GLY A 207 -13.73 22.83 -1.87
C GLY A 207 -13.00 22.57 -0.56
N PHE A 208 -11.65 22.47 -0.57
CA PHE A 208 -10.87 22.32 0.65
C PHE A 208 -9.48 22.96 0.56
N THR A 209 -8.97 23.33 1.70
CA THR A 209 -7.55 23.53 2.00
C THR A 209 -7.29 22.84 3.33
N ASP A 210 -6.24 22.05 3.40
CA ASP A 210 -5.81 21.34 4.61
C ASP A 210 -4.30 21.45 4.74
N ASP A 211 -3.79 21.47 5.98
CA ASP A 211 -2.37 21.67 6.23
C ASP A 211 -1.86 20.82 7.40
N VAL A 212 -0.58 20.53 7.37
CA VAL A 212 0.13 19.84 8.43
C VAL A 212 1.51 20.43 8.65
N GLY A 213 1.79 20.75 9.91
CA GLY A 213 3.15 21.09 10.35
C GLY A 213 3.94 19.83 10.66
N LEU A 214 5.17 19.77 10.20
CA LEU A 214 6.09 18.67 10.53
C LEU A 214 7.48 19.20 10.87
N ASP A 215 8.19 18.44 11.69
CA ASP A 215 9.63 18.59 11.90
C ASP A 215 10.36 17.49 11.15
N ALA A 216 11.01 17.86 10.04
CA ALA A 216 11.72 16.93 9.17
C ALA A 216 13.14 16.61 9.63
N ARG A 217 13.53 17.03 10.85
CA ARG A 217 14.82 16.63 11.41
C ARG A 217 14.86 15.11 11.56
N PRO A 218 16.00 14.48 11.19
CA PRO A 218 16.17 13.04 11.35
C PRO A 218 15.91 12.60 12.78
N SER A 219 15.21 11.49 12.92
CA SER A 219 14.97 10.88 14.20
C SER A 219 16.28 10.33 14.79
N PRO A 220 16.54 10.48 16.10
CA PRO A 220 17.61 9.74 16.75
C PRO A 220 17.43 8.21 16.57
N PRO A 221 18.50 7.42 16.64
CA PRO A 221 18.40 5.97 16.54
C PRO A 221 17.33 5.39 17.46
N LEU A 222 16.65 4.35 17.00
CA LEU A 222 15.68 3.59 17.80
C LEU A 222 16.43 2.57 18.63
N VAL A 223 16.54 2.79 19.95
CA VAL A 223 17.31 1.94 20.88
C VAL A 223 16.41 1.04 21.73
N ASP A 224 15.15 1.44 21.95
CA ASP A 224 14.21 0.76 22.83
C ASP A 224 13.14 -0.05 22.08
N GLY A 225 13.39 -0.38 20.81
CA GLY A 225 12.47 -1.14 19.98
C GLY A 225 12.36 -0.60 18.56
N PRO A 226 11.55 -1.23 17.71
CA PRO A 226 11.45 -0.88 16.29
C PRO A 226 10.55 0.34 16.02
N LEU A 227 10.01 0.96 17.06
CA LEU A 227 9.03 2.04 16.96
C LEU A 227 9.25 3.05 18.07
N ARG A 228 9.13 4.33 17.73
CA ARG A 228 8.93 5.43 18.66
C ARG A 228 7.78 6.29 18.15
N SER A 229 6.88 6.70 19.04
CA SER A 229 5.78 7.58 18.69
C SER A 229 5.73 8.81 19.59
N GLN A 230 5.29 9.92 19.00
CA GLN A 230 5.13 11.19 19.69
C GLN A 230 3.92 11.94 19.14
N LEU A 231 3.06 12.43 20.03
CA LEU A 231 2.01 13.36 19.65
C LEU A 231 2.61 14.76 19.42
N ASN A 232 2.30 15.34 18.29
CA ASN A 232 2.67 16.71 17.93
C ASN A 232 1.39 17.47 17.58
N GLY A 233 0.83 18.19 18.55
CA GLY A 233 -0.49 18.79 18.41
C GLY A 233 -1.57 17.72 18.16
N HIS A 234 -2.20 17.80 17.00
CA HIS A 234 -3.22 16.85 16.59
C HIS A 234 -2.68 15.68 15.75
N ALA A 235 -1.41 15.72 15.35
CA ALA A 235 -0.78 14.70 14.53
C ALA A 235 0.02 13.70 15.39
N LEU A 236 0.06 12.44 14.94
CA LEU A 236 0.89 11.40 15.52
C LEU A 236 2.15 11.23 14.64
N ARG A 237 3.32 11.59 15.16
CA ARG A 237 4.60 11.23 14.54
C ARG A 237 5.00 9.84 14.99
N VAL A 238 5.41 9.02 14.04
CA VAL A 238 5.91 7.67 14.27
C VAL A 238 7.23 7.51 13.53
N ASP A 239 8.29 7.24 14.26
CA ASP A 239 9.59 6.83 13.71
C ASP A 239 9.68 5.31 13.84
N TRP A 240 9.93 4.61 12.75
CA TRP A 240 9.87 3.16 12.73
C TRP A 240 11.00 2.55 11.91
N LEU A 241 11.43 1.36 12.33
CA LEU A 241 12.53 0.62 11.69
C LEU A 241 12.00 -0.08 10.43
N THR A 242 12.58 0.26 9.29
CA THR A 242 12.28 -0.41 8.02
C THR A 242 12.93 -1.79 7.95
N PRO A 243 12.43 -2.71 7.12
CA PRO A 243 13.08 -4.03 6.91
C PRO A 243 14.54 -3.94 6.48
N GLY A 244 14.96 -2.83 5.85
CA GLY A 244 16.35 -2.57 5.45
C GLY A 244 17.25 -2.02 6.55
N GLY A 245 16.73 -1.83 7.79
CA GLY A 245 17.48 -1.32 8.93
C GLY A 245 17.56 0.21 9.02
N GLY A 246 16.98 0.94 8.09
CA GLY A 246 16.83 2.40 8.15
C GLY A 246 15.64 2.81 9.04
N VAL A 247 15.62 4.09 9.43
CA VAL A 247 14.48 4.68 10.14
C VAL A 247 13.70 5.56 9.18
N GLN A 248 12.41 5.30 9.05
CA GLN A 248 11.45 6.15 8.34
C GLN A 248 10.55 6.84 9.36
N SER A 249 10.19 8.08 9.09
CA SER A 249 9.24 8.86 9.89
C SER A 249 7.92 8.97 9.13
N THR A 250 6.82 8.76 9.84
CA THR A 250 5.45 8.93 9.31
C THR A 250 4.69 9.84 10.26
N ILE A 251 4.05 10.88 9.71
CA ILE A 251 3.13 11.75 10.44
C ILE A 251 1.72 11.40 9.99
N LEU A 252 0.88 10.97 10.93
CA LEU A 252 -0.56 10.74 10.70
C LEU A 252 -1.33 11.95 11.21
N THR A 253 -2.14 12.57 10.36
CA THR A 253 -3.02 13.68 10.74
C THR A 253 -4.27 13.16 11.47
N SER A 254 -4.95 14.02 12.23
CA SER A 254 -6.17 13.67 12.98
C SER A 254 -7.39 14.34 12.38
#